data_a052b20e832be086d258de176e995476
#
_entry.id   a052b20e832be086d258de176e995476
#
_cell.length_a   1.000
_cell.length_b   1.000
_cell.length_c   1.000
_cell.angle_alpha   90.00
_cell.angle_beta   90.00
_cell.angle_gamma   90.00
#
_symmetry.space_group_name_H-M   'P 1'
#
loop_
_entity.id
_entity.type
_entity.pdbx_description
1 polymer ?
#
loop_
_entity_poly.entity_id
_entity_poly.type
_entity_poly.pdbx_seq_one_letter_code
_entity_poly.pdbx_strand_id
1 'polypeptide(L)'
;MRFRTGAVALLFLMASAIGALAQTTTVQGFVKDPSGPVAGAQVLLKDIDTGRKYPLKTDKKGKFFSIGITPGKFDVTVSKDNKVLYTTQFQATLQQDVNELDIDLTPAQPGQAAAPPPPQPGTQQQQPKLTEEQKKQIEEINKKNAEITKENAKIGNLNTLLKEAQADMQAKNYDQAVTTMQQAEQADNGQHHQVYGVLGAAYLNDKKYPEAIDALNKAVQLATAGTAAAAPNTKTMLASYYDNLGQAYAKSGKIPEAVDAYNKEVEQDPTHASQAYYNEGAVLTNSGKTDDANAAFTKSIQADPNHADSYYQRAINSLQKATVDKSGKMIAPPGTIDDFNKYLELQPDGPYAEGAKQMLDTLGAKVQTQYGKKK
;
A
#
# COMPACT_ATOMS: atom_id res chain seq x y z
N MET A 1 -18.03 10.95 25.99
CA MET A 1 -17.15 11.47 24.93
C MET A 1 -17.24 10.52 23.74
N ARG A 2 -17.83 10.94 22.64
CA ARG A 2 -17.86 10.13 21.41
C ARG A 2 -16.57 10.42 20.66
N PHE A 3 -15.64 9.47 20.65
CA PHE A 3 -14.50 9.52 19.75
C PHE A 3 -15.07 9.58 18.32
N ARG A 4 -14.74 10.65 17.59
CA ARG A 4 -14.87 10.60 16.14
C ARG A 4 -13.85 9.57 15.67
N THR A 5 -14.30 8.37 15.40
CA THR A 5 -13.57 7.45 14.56
C THR A 5 -13.40 8.14 13.22
N GLY A 6 -12.26 8.79 13.04
CA GLY A 6 -11.79 9.10 11.72
C GLY A 6 -11.61 7.75 11.04
N ALA A 7 -12.64 7.31 10.34
CA ALA A 7 -12.50 6.27 9.35
C ALA A 7 -11.62 6.89 8.25
N VAL A 8 -10.31 6.88 8.47
CA VAL A 8 -9.36 7.00 7.37
C VAL A 8 -9.68 5.78 6.51
N ALA A 9 -10.40 6.03 5.43
CA ALA A 9 -10.52 5.09 4.36
C ALA A 9 -9.10 4.91 3.80
N LEU A 10 -8.33 4.03 4.44
CA LEU A 10 -7.14 3.48 3.84
C LEU A 10 -7.61 2.67 2.63
N LEU A 11 -7.69 3.35 1.49
CA LEU A 11 -7.67 2.71 0.19
C LEU A 11 -6.33 1.98 0.09
N PHE A 12 -6.30 0.76 0.62
CA PHE A 12 -5.27 -0.21 0.32
C PHE A 12 -5.47 -0.67 -1.12
N LEU A 13 -5.05 0.16 -2.05
CA LEU A 13 -4.42 -0.41 -3.22
C LEU A 13 -3.14 -1.06 -2.67
N MET A 14 -3.15 -2.39 -2.46
CA MET A 14 -1.94 -3.12 -2.75
C MET A 14 -1.67 -2.80 -4.22
N ALA A 15 -0.98 -1.69 -4.47
CA ALA A 15 -0.15 -1.57 -5.63
C ALA A 15 0.96 -2.58 -5.39
N SER A 16 0.58 -3.87 -5.49
CA SER A 16 1.51 -4.84 -5.96
C SER A 16 2.06 -4.24 -7.25
N ALA A 17 3.31 -3.83 -7.23
CA ALA A 17 4.15 -4.04 -8.37
C ALA A 17 4.28 -5.57 -8.54
N ILE A 18 3.14 -6.27 -8.59
CA ILE A 18 2.98 -7.49 -9.31
C ILE A 18 3.02 -6.98 -10.75
N GLY A 19 4.23 -6.83 -11.30
CA GLY A 19 4.35 -7.04 -12.70
C GLY A 19 3.55 -8.32 -12.91
N ALA A 20 2.43 -8.23 -13.62
CA ALA A 20 1.71 -9.40 -14.10
C ALA A 20 2.81 -10.32 -14.62
N LEU A 21 3.14 -11.37 -13.85
CA LEU A 21 3.97 -12.43 -14.35
C LEU A 21 3.05 -13.13 -15.33
N ALA A 22 2.92 -12.48 -16.49
CA ALA A 22 2.30 -13.06 -17.66
C ALA A 22 2.89 -14.44 -17.80
N GLN A 23 2.04 -15.43 -17.94
CA GLN A 23 2.47 -16.74 -18.36
C GLN A 23 3.48 -16.53 -19.47
N THR A 24 4.69 -17.04 -19.31
CA THR A 24 5.76 -16.82 -20.29
C THR A 24 5.93 -18.07 -21.15
N THR A 25 6.33 -17.87 -22.37
CA THR A 25 6.61 -18.92 -23.32
C THR A 25 8.06 -18.89 -23.78
N THR A 26 8.47 -19.90 -24.48
CA THR A 26 9.81 -20.00 -25.06
C THR A 26 9.75 -19.63 -26.55
N VAL A 27 10.74 -18.86 -27.01
CA VAL A 27 10.95 -18.58 -28.45
C VAL A 27 12.33 -19.08 -28.82
N GLN A 28 12.40 -19.88 -29.90
CA GLN A 28 13.65 -20.32 -30.49
C GLN A 28 13.60 -20.15 -32.03
N GLY A 29 14.75 -20.17 -32.62
CA GLY A 29 14.83 -20.13 -34.08
C GLY A 29 16.27 -20.07 -34.60
N PHE A 30 16.42 -19.88 -35.86
CA PHE A 30 17.71 -19.66 -36.47
C PHE A 30 17.65 -18.54 -37.53
N VAL A 31 18.81 -17.93 -37.78
CA VAL A 31 18.98 -16.94 -38.84
C VAL A 31 19.96 -17.53 -39.85
N LYS A 32 19.58 -17.59 -41.13
CA LYS A 32 20.43 -17.99 -42.25
C LYS A 32 20.38 -16.95 -43.36
N ASP A 33 21.40 -16.96 -44.18
CA ASP A 33 21.49 -16.23 -45.45
C ASP A 33 21.89 -17.24 -46.58
N PRO A 34 22.04 -16.82 -47.84
CA PRO A 34 22.48 -17.70 -48.92
C PRO A 34 23.83 -18.38 -48.70
N SER A 35 24.65 -17.87 -47.82
CA SER A 35 25.97 -18.42 -47.45
C SER A 35 25.87 -19.43 -46.29
N GLY A 36 24.72 -19.54 -45.62
CA GLY A 36 24.47 -20.45 -44.51
C GLY A 36 24.08 -19.78 -43.21
N PRO A 37 24.34 -20.38 -42.04
CA PRO A 37 23.96 -19.84 -40.75
C PRO A 37 24.64 -18.49 -40.42
N VAL A 38 23.87 -17.49 -39.97
CA VAL A 38 24.40 -16.18 -39.61
C VAL A 38 24.74 -16.15 -38.12
N ALA A 39 26.01 -16.30 -37.81
CA ALA A 39 26.52 -16.24 -36.45
C ALA A 39 26.62 -14.77 -35.92
N GLY A 40 26.31 -14.56 -34.67
CA GLY A 40 26.48 -13.24 -34.00
C GLY A 40 25.45 -12.17 -34.39
N ALA A 41 24.42 -12.52 -35.15
CA ALA A 41 23.33 -11.60 -35.46
C ALA A 41 22.53 -11.27 -34.17
N GLN A 42 22.11 -10.03 -34.06
CA GLN A 42 21.21 -9.57 -32.98
C GLN A 42 19.76 -9.72 -33.50
N VAL A 43 18.94 -10.43 -32.72
CA VAL A 43 17.50 -10.59 -32.95
C VAL A 43 16.77 -9.87 -31.86
N LEU A 44 16.14 -8.75 -32.16
CA LEU A 44 15.37 -7.96 -31.20
C LEU A 44 13.88 -8.25 -31.40
N LEU A 45 13.23 -8.81 -30.37
CA LEU A 45 11.79 -8.91 -30.28
C LEU A 45 11.28 -7.72 -29.49
N LYS A 46 10.45 -6.87 -30.07
CA LYS A 46 9.79 -5.75 -29.39
C LYS A 46 8.30 -6.03 -29.36
N ASP A 47 7.76 -6.19 -28.14
CA ASP A 47 6.33 -6.38 -27.93
C ASP A 47 5.57 -5.14 -28.42
N ILE A 48 4.55 -5.34 -29.25
CA ILE A 48 3.80 -4.24 -29.89
C ILE A 48 2.91 -3.54 -28.87
N ASP A 49 2.32 -4.28 -27.93
CA ASP A 49 1.35 -3.76 -26.97
C ASP A 49 2.03 -3.06 -25.79
N THR A 50 3.12 -3.65 -25.27
CA THR A 50 3.81 -3.16 -24.06
C THR A 50 5.08 -2.37 -24.35
N GLY A 51 5.61 -2.47 -25.56
CA GLY A 51 6.91 -1.87 -25.94
C GLY A 51 8.13 -2.56 -25.33
N ARG A 52 7.93 -3.68 -24.61
CA ARG A 52 9.02 -4.44 -23.96
C ARG A 52 9.94 -5.05 -24.99
N LYS A 53 11.23 -5.00 -24.74
CA LYS A 53 12.27 -5.45 -25.67
C LYS A 53 12.98 -6.69 -25.12
N TYR A 54 13.19 -7.69 -26.00
CA TYR A 54 13.90 -8.93 -25.71
C TYR A 54 15.07 -9.05 -26.71
N PRO A 55 16.28 -8.61 -26.34
CA PRO A 55 17.46 -8.73 -27.21
C PRO A 55 18.03 -10.15 -27.14
N LEU A 56 18.18 -10.78 -28.27
CA LEU A 56 18.74 -12.12 -28.45
C LEU A 56 19.96 -12.06 -29.37
N LYS A 57 20.80 -13.08 -29.34
CA LYS A 57 21.96 -13.16 -30.20
C LYS A 57 22.11 -14.60 -30.75
N THR A 58 22.39 -14.74 -32.04
CA THR A 58 22.62 -16.04 -32.65
C THR A 58 23.99 -16.65 -32.30
N ASP A 59 24.02 -17.93 -32.08
CA ASP A 59 25.23 -18.72 -31.86
C ASP A 59 26.03 -18.94 -33.16
N LYS A 60 27.09 -19.77 -33.09
CA LYS A 60 27.92 -20.14 -34.27
C LYS A 60 27.15 -20.91 -35.35
N LYS A 61 26.00 -21.49 -34.97
CA LYS A 61 25.11 -22.23 -35.90
C LYS A 61 23.93 -21.42 -36.36
N GLY A 62 23.95 -20.08 -36.10
CA GLY A 62 22.84 -19.18 -36.43
C GLY A 62 21.62 -19.32 -35.52
N LYS A 63 21.67 -20.12 -34.46
CA LYS A 63 20.52 -20.38 -33.58
C LYS A 63 20.43 -19.34 -32.48
N PHE A 64 19.20 -18.97 -32.10
CA PHE A 64 18.89 -18.18 -30.93
C PHE A 64 17.78 -18.84 -30.10
N PHE A 65 17.75 -18.51 -28.82
CA PHE A 65 16.81 -19.10 -27.87
C PHE A 65 16.53 -18.12 -26.75
N SER A 66 15.28 -18.02 -26.34
CA SER A 66 14.88 -17.22 -25.17
C SER A 66 13.76 -17.88 -24.42
N ILE A 67 13.83 -17.84 -23.10
CA ILE A 67 12.79 -18.27 -22.17
C ILE A 67 12.23 -17.01 -21.50
N GLY A 68 10.97 -17.03 -21.12
CA GLY A 68 10.38 -15.91 -20.37
C GLY A 68 9.84 -14.79 -21.26
N ILE A 69 9.54 -15.09 -22.52
CA ILE A 69 8.84 -14.18 -23.42
C ILE A 69 7.36 -14.15 -23.04
N THR A 70 6.79 -12.98 -22.82
CA THR A 70 5.33 -12.83 -22.65
C THR A 70 4.63 -13.18 -23.97
N PRO A 71 3.52 -13.94 -23.95
CA PRO A 71 2.74 -14.15 -25.16
C PRO A 71 2.24 -12.82 -25.72
N GLY A 72 2.30 -12.67 -27.03
CA GLY A 72 1.89 -11.41 -27.67
C GLY A 72 2.38 -11.31 -29.10
N LYS A 73 2.15 -10.15 -29.71
CA LYS A 73 2.66 -9.80 -31.05
C LYS A 73 3.94 -9.00 -30.92
N PHE A 74 4.93 -9.33 -31.74
CA PHE A 74 6.25 -8.74 -31.70
C PHE A 74 6.66 -8.18 -33.04
N ASP A 75 7.22 -6.96 -33.04
CA ASP A 75 8.08 -6.50 -34.13
C ASP A 75 9.46 -7.13 -33.95
N VAL A 76 9.91 -7.86 -34.93
CA VAL A 76 11.20 -8.55 -34.95
C VAL A 76 12.18 -7.81 -35.84
N THR A 77 13.33 -7.44 -35.29
CA THR A 77 14.42 -6.82 -36.05
C THR A 77 15.67 -7.67 -35.95
N VAL A 78 16.20 -8.07 -37.09
CA VAL A 78 17.50 -8.76 -37.18
C VAL A 78 18.55 -7.78 -37.68
N SER A 79 19.65 -7.65 -36.90
CA SER A 79 20.75 -6.79 -37.26
C SER A 79 22.11 -7.46 -37.05
N LYS A 80 23.11 -7.06 -37.81
CA LYS A 80 24.52 -7.46 -37.64
C LYS A 80 25.42 -6.27 -37.99
N ASP A 81 26.46 -6.09 -37.22
CA ASP A 81 27.43 -4.97 -37.35
C ASP A 81 26.75 -3.59 -37.49
N ASN A 82 25.75 -3.36 -36.66
CA ASN A 82 24.91 -2.15 -36.59
C ASN A 82 24.04 -1.90 -37.87
N LYS A 83 23.94 -2.86 -38.79
CA LYS A 83 23.08 -2.78 -39.96
C LYS A 83 21.86 -3.66 -39.76
N VAL A 84 20.66 -3.10 -39.95
CA VAL A 84 19.41 -3.88 -39.98
C VAL A 84 19.41 -4.70 -41.29
N LEU A 85 19.24 -6.03 -41.13
CA LEU A 85 19.22 -7.00 -42.24
C LEU A 85 17.79 -7.40 -42.60
N TYR A 86 16.88 -7.48 -41.61
CA TYR A 86 15.54 -7.96 -41.81
C TYR A 86 14.59 -7.45 -40.72
N THR A 87 13.32 -7.26 -41.07
CA THR A 87 12.25 -6.95 -40.14
C THR A 87 11.01 -7.77 -40.48
N THR A 88 10.31 -8.27 -39.46
CA THR A 88 9.06 -9.02 -39.62
C THR A 88 8.23 -8.91 -38.34
N GLN A 89 7.01 -9.44 -38.38
CA GLN A 89 6.18 -9.61 -37.19
C GLN A 89 6.09 -11.08 -36.82
N PHE A 90 5.97 -11.33 -35.51
CA PHE A 90 5.89 -12.67 -34.95
C PHE A 90 4.86 -12.71 -33.84
N GLN A 91 4.13 -13.80 -33.71
CA GLN A 91 3.18 -14.01 -32.61
C GLN A 91 3.63 -15.19 -31.78
N ALA A 92 3.95 -14.94 -30.51
CA ALA A 92 4.20 -15.95 -29.50
C ALA A 92 2.91 -16.32 -28.78
N THR A 93 2.62 -17.60 -28.60
CA THR A 93 1.41 -18.13 -27.96
C THR A 93 1.77 -19.06 -26.81
N LEU A 94 0.83 -19.26 -25.87
CA LEU A 94 0.94 -20.25 -24.80
C LEU A 94 0.55 -21.65 -25.22
N GLN A 95 -0.06 -21.81 -26.40
CA GLN A 95 -0.52 -23.12 -26.91
C GLN A 95 0.64 -24.02 -27.35
N GLN A 96 1.83 -23.45 -27.49
CA GLN A 96 3.05 -24.16 -27.88
C GLN A 96 4.08 -24.00 -26.75
N ASP A 97 4.66 -25.12 -26.31
CA ASP A 97 5.75 -25.12 -25.33
C ASP A 97 6.96 -24.31 -25.84
N VAL A 98 7.18 -24.31 -27.14
CA VAL A 98 8.22 -23.54 -27.82
C VAL A 98 7.63 -22.93 -29.10
N ASN A 99 7.74 -21.63 -29.24
CA ASN A 99 7.37 -20.91 -30.46
C ASN A 99 8.60 -20.80 -31.38
N GLU A 100 8.48 -21.27 -32.60
CA GLU A 100 9.57 -21.26 -33.57
C GLU A 100 9.54 -20.02 -34.46
N LEU A 101 10.69 -19.35 -34.59
CA LEU A 101 10.90 -18.18 -35.44
C LEU A 101 12.16 -18.32 -36.28
N ASP A 102 12.02 -18.96 -37.43
CA ASP A 102 13.11 -19.14 -38.37
C ASP A 102 13.16 -18.01 -39.40
N ILE A 103 14.34 -17.40 -39.56
CA ILE A 103 14.54 -16.21 -40.39
C ILE A 103 15.52 -16.53 -41.52
N ASP A 104 15.03 -16.39 -42.75
CA ASP A 104 15.83 -16.51 -43.97
C ASP A 104 16.08 -15.12 -44.58
N LEU A 105 17.33 -14.72 -44.63
CA LEU A 105 17.77 -13.42 -45.17
C LEU A 105 18.01 -13.46 -46.68
N THR A 106 17.66 -14.56 -47.37
CA THR A 106 17.78 -14.64 -48.81
C THR A 106 16.89 -13.56 -49.49
N PRO A 107 17.44 -12.70 -50.36
CA PRO A 107 16.62 -11.66 -50.99
C PRO A 107 15.48 -12.31 -51.81
N ALA A 108 14.24 -11.90 -51.55
CA ALA A 108 13.11 -12.25 -52.38
C ALA A 108 13.32 -11.70 -53.79
N GLN A 109 13.10 -12.52 -54.83
CA GLN A 109 13.13 -12.04 -56.21
C GLN A 109 12.11 -10.88 -56.39
N PRO A 110 12.42 -9.87 -57.24
CA PRO A 110 11.52 -8.72 -57.41
C PRO A 110 10.19 -9.20 -58.02
N GLY A 111 9.10 -9.07 -57.23
CA GLY A 111 7.75 -9.40 -57.68
C GLY A 111 6.87 -10.17 -56.70
N GLN A 112 7.39 -10.69 -55.61
CA GLN A 112 6.56 -11.34 -54.58
C GLN A 112 6.62 -10.56 -53.28
N ALA A 113 5.55 -9.83 -52.97
CA ALA A 113 5.26 -9.44 -51.61
C ALA A 113 5.11 -10.75 -50.80
N ALA A 114 5.98 -10.97 -49.84
CA ALA A 114 5.93 -12.15 -48.96
C ALA A 114 4.66 -12.11 -48.12
N ALA A 115 3.64 -12.84 -48.60
CA ALA A 115 2.57 -13.29 -47.72
C ALA A 115 3.19 -14.30 -46.72
N PRO A 116 2.74 -14.36 -45.47
CA PRO A 116 3.18 -15.41 -44.55
C PRO A 116 2.86 -16.79 -45.19
N PRO A 117 3.78 -17.74 -45.16
CA PRO A 117 3.53 -19.06 -45.71
C PRO A 117 2.34 -19.69 -44.98
N PRO A 118 1.37 -20.28 -45.72
CA PRO A 118 0.31 -21.08 -45.12
C PRO A 118 0.93 -22.28 -44.39
N PRO A 119 0.33 -22.74 -43.27
CA PRO A 119 0.83 -23.91 -42.57
C PRO A 119 0.85 -25.10 -43.52
N GLN A 120 2.02 -25.62 -43.82
CA GLN A 120 2.15 -26.84 -44.62
C GLN A 120 1.77 -28.04 -43.76
N PRO A 121 0.85 -28.93 -44.23
CA PRO A 121 0.57 -30.16 -43.53
C PRO A 121 1.70 -31.18 -43.83
N GLY A 122 2.39 -31.55 -42.79
CA GLY A 122 3.06 -32.85 -42.76
C GLY A 122 4.46 -32.94 -43.36
N THR A 123 5.45 -32.31 -42.78
CA THR A 123 6.78 -32.87 -42.68
C THR A 123 7.11 -32.99 -41.21
N GLN A 124 7.19 -34.22 -40.72
CA GLN A 124 7.78 -34.53 -39.44
C GLN A 124 9.27 -34.15 -39.49
N GLN A 125 9.57 -32.86 -39.36
CA GLN A 125 10.92 -32.46 -39.01
C GLN A 125 11.10 -32.85 -37.54
N GLN A 126 12.03 -33.74 -37.27
CA GLN A 126 12.46 -34.12 -35.95
C GLN A 126 12.76 -32.81 -35.19
N GLN A 127 11.90 -32.47 -34.21
CA GLN A 127 12.14 -31.37 -33.30
C GLN A 127 13.57 -31.47 -32.80
N PRO A 128 14.37 -30.40 -32.87
CA PRO A 128 15.71 -30.44 -32.30
C PRO A 128 15.56 -30.78 -30.82
N LYS A 129 16.05 -31.96 -30.42
CA LYS A 129 15.99 -32.42 -29.04
C LYS A 129 16.69 -31.39 -28.19
N LEU A 130 15.94 -30.74 -27.28
CA LEU A 130 16.51 -29.89 -26.23
C LEU A 130 17.65 -30.62 -25.52
N THR A 131 18.73 -29.93 -25.25
CA THR A 131 19.79 -30.49 -24.40
C THR A 131 19.27 -30.79 -23.01
N GLU A 132 19.88 -31.73 -22.30
CA GLU A 132 19.46 -32.04 -20.91
C GLU A 132 19.57 -30.82 -19.97
N GLU A 133 20.50 -29.94 -20.28
CA GLU A 133 20.64 -28.67 -19.53
C GLU A 133 19.46 -27.71 -19.83
N GLN A 134 19.04 -27.58 -21.08
CA GLN A 134 17.86 -26.77 -21.46
C GLN A 134 16.57 -27.34 -20.87
N LYS A 135 16.41 -28.66 -20.83
CA LYS A 135 15.24 -29.31 -20.21
C LYS A 135 15.19 -28.99 -18.70
N LYS A 136 16.32 -29.08 -18.00
CA LYS A 136 16.41 -28.74 -16.57
C LYS A 136 16.07 -27.27 -16.33
N GLN A 137 16.57 -26.35 -17.15
CA GLN A 137 16.24 -24.92 -17.05
C GLN A 137 14.75 -24.67 -17.26
N ILE A 138 14.13 -25.30 -18.25
CA ILE A 138 12.67 -25.19 -18.51
C ILE A 138 11.88 -25.75 -17.32
N GLU A 139 12.26 -26.91 -16.79
CA GLU A 139 11.61 -27.51 -15.63
C GLU A 139 11.70 -26.61 -14.39
N GLU A 140 12.86 -26.02 -14.13
CA GLU A 140 13.06 -25.08 -13.02
C GLU A 140 12.20 -23.81 -13.20
N ILE A 141 12.15 -23.27 -14.40
CA ILE A 141 11.31 -22.10 -14.71
C ILE A 141 9.83 -22.44 -14.57
N ASN A 142 9.39 -23.57 -15.09
CA ASN A 142 8.00 -24.01 -14.97
C ASN A 142 7.60 -24.22 -13.51
N LYS A 143 8.49 -24.78 -12.70
CA LYS A 143 8.28 -24.89 -11.25
C LYS A 143 8.13 -23.53 -10.59
N LYS A 144 9.05 -22.59 -10.86
CA LYS A 144 8.96 -21.21 -10.35
C LYS A 144 7.68 -20.51 -10.81
N ASN A 145 7.30 -20.66 -12.07
CA ASN A 145 6.05 -20.07 -12.60
C ASN A 145 4.81 -20.66 -11.91
N ALA A 146 4.80 -21.97 -11.63
CA ALA A 146 3.71 -22.60 -10.90
C ALA A 146 3.61 -22.11 -9.45
N GLU A 147 4.76 -21.92 -8.78
CA GLU A 147 4.82 -21.32 -7.44
C GLU A 147 4.31 -19.88 -7.43
N ILE A 148 4.76 -19.07 -8.39
CA ILE A 148 4.30 -17.69 -8.58
C ILE A 148 2.79 -17.62 -8.85
N THR A 149 2.27 -18.52 -9.71
CA THR A 149 0.83 -18.56 -10.00
C THR A 149 0.00 -18.88 -8.75
N LYS A 150 0.47 -19.83 -7.92
CA LYS A 150 -0.17 -20.15 -6.65
C LYS A 150 -0.14 -18.95 -5.67
N GLU A 151 1.01 -18.28 -5.58
CA GLU A 151 1.14 -17.11 -4.70
C GLU A 151 0.26 -15.94 -5.19
N ASN A 152 0.19 -15.68 -6.50
CA ASN A 152 -0.70 -14.67 -7.05
C ASN A 152 -2.19 -14.98 -6.80
N ALA A 153 -2.59 -16.23 -6.89
CA ALA A 153 -3.95 -16.66 -6.55
C ALA A 153 -4.26 -16.45 -5.07
N LYS A 154 -3.30 -16.76 -4.19
CA LYS A 154 -3.39 -16.51 -2.75
C LYS A 154 -3.54 -15.02 -2.45
N ILE A 155 -2.68 -14.18 -3.02
CA ILE A 155 -2.75 -12.72 -2.86
C ILE A 155 -4.08 -12.16 -3.38
N GLY A 156 -4.57 -12.67 -4.51
CA GLY A 156 -5.89 -12.31 -5.06
C GLY A 156 -7.03 -12.60 -4.08
N ASN A 157 -7.00 -13.78 -3.46
CA ASN A 157 -7.97 -14.16 -2.42
C ASN A 157 -7.86 -13.27 -1.18
N LEU A 158 -6.65 -13.00 -0.68
CA LEU A 158 -6.43 -12.11 0.46
C LEU A 158 -6.94 -10.70 0.19
N ASN A 159 -6.70 -10.15 -1.01
CA ASN A 159 -7.21 -8.84 -1.41
C ASN A 159 -8.75 -8.79 -1.44
N THR A 160 -9.39 -9.88 -1.83
CA THR A 160 -10.86 -9.99 -1.79
C THR A 160 -11.36 -9.96 -0.35
N LEU A 161 -10.80 -10.79 0.53
CA LEU A 161 -11.17 -10.83 1.95
C LEU A 161 -10.90 -9.49 2.66
N LEU A 162 -9.80 -8.81 2.34
CA LEU A 162 -9.51 -7.47 2.87
C LEU A 162 -10.57 -6.44 2.47
N LYS A 163 -11.04 -6.46 1.21
CA LYS A 163 -12.11 -5.58 0.72
C LYS A 163 -13.45 -5.88 1.39
N GLU A 164 -13.79 -7.14 1.54
CA GLU A 164 -15.01 -7.58 2.23
C GLU A 164 -15.00 -7.11 3.68
N ALA A 165 -13.93 -7.35 4.41
CA ALA A 165 -13.78 -6.89 5.79
C ALA A 165 -13.87 -5.37 5.92
N GLN A 166 -13.29 -4.61 4.99
CA GLN A 166 -13.41 -3.15 4.96
C GLN A 166 -14.86 -2.70 4.74
N ALA A 167 -15.60 -3.35 3.84
CA ALA A 167 -17.01 -3.07 3.61
C ALA A 167 -17.85 -3.36 4.86
N ASP A 168 -17.58 -4.48 5.55
CA ASP A 168 -18.23 -4.83 6.80
C ASP A 168 -17.92 -3.82 7.91
N MET A 169 -16.68 -3.36 8.02
CA MET A 169 -16.30 -2.30 8.97
C MET A 169 -17.02 -0.98 8.69
N GLN A 170 -17.18 -0.59 7.42
CA GLN A 170 -17.94 0.60 7.02
C GLN A 170 -19.44 0.46 7.36
N ALA A 171 -19.98 -0.74 7.18
CA ALA A 171 -21.34 -1.09 7.56
C ALA A 171 -21.51 -1.29 9.08
N LYS A 172 -20.43 -1.21 9.87
CA LYS A 172 -20.38 -1.48 11.32
C LYS A 172 -20.70 -2.92 11.69
N ASN A 173 -20.56 -3.86 10.78
CA ASN A 173 -20.67 -5.31 10.98
C ASN A 173 -19.33 -5.87 11.48
N TYR A 174 -18.88 -5.43 12.66
CA TYR A 174 -17.52 -5.65 13.13
C TYR A 174 -17.20 -7.13 13.39
N ASP A 175 -18.12 -7.90 13.93
CA ASP A 175 -18.00 -9.35 14.13
C ASP A 175 -17.88 -10.10 12.80
N GLN A 176 -18.59 -9.66 11.74
CA GLN A 176 -18.42 -10.21 10.40
C GLN A 176 -17.04 -9.86 9.83
N ALA A 177 -16.60 -8.61 9.97
CA ALA A 177 -15.26 -8.19 9.58
C ALA A 177 -14.16 -9.01 10.26
N VAL A 178 -14.31 -9.29 11.56
CA VAL A 178 -13.41 -10.19 12.32
C VAL A 178 -13.39 -11.57 11.70
N THR A 179 -14.58 -12.16 11.45
CA THR A 179 -14.70 -13.50 10.86
C THR A 179 -14.01 -13.58 9.49
N THR A 180 -14.25 -12.60 8.62
CA THR A 180 -13.62 -12.51 7.30
C THR A 180 -12.09 -12.40 7.43
N MET A 181 -11.60 -11.59 8.36
CA MET A 181 -10.16 -11.43 8.57
C MET A 181 -9.48 -12.65 9.22
N GLN A 182 -10.17 -13.41 10.04
CA GLN A 182 -9.67 -14.70 10.53
C GLN A 182 -9.49 -15.71 9.39
N GLN A 183 -10.39 -15.72 8.40
CA GLN A 183 -10.20 -16.52 7.18
C GLN A 183 -8.97 -16.04 6.39
N ALA A 184 -8.77 -14.73 6.29
CA ALA A 184 -7.59 -14.16 5.65
C ALA A 184 -6.30 -14.54 6.40
N GLU A 185 -6.28 -14.52 7.72
CA GLU A 185 -5.15 -14.93 8.55
C GLU A 185 -4.78 -16.40 8.31
N GLN A 186 -5.77 -17.30 8.26
CA GLN A 186 -5.55 -18.72 7.96
C GLN A 186 -4.96 -18.92 6.56
N ALA A 187 -5.45 -18.18 5.56
CA ALA A 187 -4.95 -18.25 4.19
C ALA A 187 -3.55 -17.63 4.06
N ASP A 188 -3.24 -16.61 4.88
CA ASP A 188 -1.98 -15.86 4.84
C ASP A 188 -0.78 -16.62 5.37
N ASN A 189 -0.97 -17.53 6.31
CA ASN A 189 0.11 -18.22 7.04
C ASN A 189 1.10 -17.26 7.75
N GLY A 190 0.65 -16.10 8.18
CA GLY A 190 1.45 -15.16 8.95
C GLY A 190 2.48 -14.35 8.16
N GLN A 191 2.28 -14.12 6.89
CA GLN A 191 3.26 -13.50 6.01
C GLN A 191 3.05 -12.00 5.77
N HIS A 192 1.81 -11.53 5.73
CA HIS A 192 1.49 -10.17 5.32
C HIS A 192 0.97 -9.32 6.48
N HIS A 193 1.71 -8.31 6.87
CA HIS A 193 1.34 -7.42 7.98
C HIS A 193 -0.02 -6.74 7.80
N GLN A 194 -0.47 -6.52 6.55
CA GLN A 194 -1.77 -5.90 6.24
C GLN A 194 -2.94 -6.73 6.77
N VAL A 195 -2.85 -8.05 6.71
CA VAL A 195 -3.88 -8.96 7.22
C VAL A 195 -4.07 -8.72 8.72
N TYR A 196 -2.98 -8.69 9.46
CA TYR A 196 -3.00 -8.45 10.92
C TYR A 196 -3.40 -7.03 11.28
N GLY A 197 -3.01 -6.04 10.46
CA GLY A 197 -3.43 -4.65 10.66
C GLY A 197 -4.93 -4.46 10.54
N VAL A 198 -5.56 -5.05 9.52
CA VAL A 198 -7.03 -4.97 9.34
C VAL A 198 -7.74 -5.84 10.38
N LEU A 199 -7.23 -7.03 10.72
CA LEU A 199 -7.79 -7.88 11.79
C LEU A 199 -7.78 -7.14 13.13
N GLY A 200 -6.67 -6.49 13.47
CA GLY A 200 -6.55 -5.71 14.69
C GLY A 200 -7.51 -4.52 14.74
N ALA A 201 -7.69 -3.81 13.62
CA ALA A 201 -8.67 -2.74 13.51
C ALA A 201 -10.12 -3.27 13.63
N ALA A 202 -10.42 -4.44 13.07
CA ALA A 202 -11.72 -5.09 13.23
C ALA A 202 -11.99 -5.47 14.70
N TYR A 203 -11.04 -6.10 15.37
CA TYR A 203 -11.13 -6.40 16.80
C TYR A 203 -11.30 -5.15 17.68
N LEU A 204 -10.56 -4.06 17.37
CA LEU A 204 -10.69 -2.79 18.09
C LEU A 204 -12.11 -2.24 18.01
N ASN A 205 -12.70 -2.24 16.82
CA ASN A 205 -14.07 -1.76 16.59
C ASN A 205 -15.11 -2.69 17.21
N ASP A 206 -14.84 -3.99 17.26
CA ASP A 206 -15.66 -5.01 17.94
C ASP A 206 -15.44 -5.02 19.47
N LYS A 207 -14.60 -4.11 19.98
CA LYS A 207 -14.26 -3.96 21.42
C LYS A 207 -13.53 -5.16 22.02
N LYS A 208 -12.95 -6.00 21.21
CA LYS A 208 -12.05 -7.12 21.59
C LYS A 208 -10.63 -6.59 21.71
N TYR A 209 -10.38 -5.78 22.75
CA TYR A 209 -9.16 -5.00 22.88
C TYR A 209 -7.89 -5.86 23.06
N PRO A 210 -7.89 -6.95 23.85
CA PRO A 210 -6.73 -7.83 23.93
C PRO A 210 -6.34 -8.42 22.58
N GLU A 211 -7.31 -8.94 21.83
CA GLU A 211 -7.11 -9.53 20.50
C GLU A 211 -6.65 -8.47 19.49
N ALA A 212 -7.18 -7.25 19.60
CA ALA A 212 -6.72 -6.11 18.78
C ALA A 212 -5.24 -5.80 19.03
N ILE A 213 -4.83 -5.77 20.29
CA ILE A 213 -3.43 -5.52 20.67
C ILE A 213 -2.52 -6.61 20.10
N ASP A 214 -2.89 -7.88 20.22
CA ASP A 214 -2.08 -9.00 19.74
C ASP A 214 -1.93 -8.96 18.21
N ALA A 215 -3.04 -8.78 17.48
CA ALA A 215 -3.03 -8.68 16.03
C ALA A 215 -2.22 -7.46 15.54
N LEU A 216 -2.39 -6.29 16.13
CA LEU A 216 -1.66 -5.07 15.75
C LEU A 216 -0.16 -5.18 16.06
N ASN A 217 0.23 -5.76 17.19
CA ASN A 217 1.64 -6.04 17.49
C ASN A 217 2.25 -6.98 16.45
N LYS A 218 1.50 -8.00 16.01
CA LYS A 218 1.93 -8.88 14.93
C LYS A 218 2.08 -8.11 13.61
N ALA A 219 1.16 -7.20 13.30
CA ALA A 219 1.26 -6.33 12.13
C ALA A 219 2.53 -5.47 12.18
N VAL A 220 2.81 -4.82 13.31
CA VAL A 220 4.03 -4.02 13.50
C VAL A 220 5.28 -4.88 13.34
N GLN A 221 5.33 -6.06 13.96
CA GLN A 221 6.45 -6.98 13.86
C GLN A 221 6.76 -7.35 12.40
N LEU A 222 5.72 -7.71 11.63
CA LEU A 222 5.89 -8.09 10.22
C LEU A 222 6.24 -6.89 9.34
N ALA A 223 5.65 -5.72 9.59
CA ALA A 223 5.94 -4.50 8.82
C ALA A 223 7.37 -3.97 9.03
N THR A 224 7.97 -4.24 10.19
CA THR A 224 9.35 -3.83 10.50
C THR A 224 10.39 -4.86 10.10
N ALA A 225 9.99 -6.03 9.62
CA ALA A 225 10.89 -7.13 9.26
C ALA A 225 11.26 -7.13 7.77
N GLY A 226 12.52 -7.44 7.48
CA GLY A 226 13.00 -7.75 6.14
C GLY A 226 12.67 -6.70 5.07
N THR A 227 12.20 -7.15 3.91
CA THR A 227 11.87 -6.28 2.77
C THR A 227 10.62 -5.45 2.98
N ALA A 228 9.71 -5.84 3.88
CA ALA A 228 8.51 -5.08 4.21
C ALA A 228 8.85 -3.69 4.77
N ALA A 229 9.91 -3.58 5.58
CA ALA A 229 10.35 -2.32 6.17
C ALA A 229 10.76 -1.26 5.12
N ALA A 230 11.20 -1.70 3.94
CA ALA A 230 11.65 -0.83 2.84
C ALA A 230 10.53 -0.48 1.84
N ALA A 231 9.33 -1.03 1.99
CA ALA A 231 8.22 -0.77 1.06
C ALA A 231 7.71 0.68 1.18
N PRO A 232 7.33 1.34 0.07
CA PRO A 232 7.04 2.78 0.04
C PRO A 232 6.01 3.28 1.07
N ASN A 233 5.01 2.46 1.40
CA ASN A 233 3.90 2.86 2.28
C ASN A 233 4.02 2.29 3.70
N THR A 234 5.12 1.63 4.04
CA THR A 234 5.25 0.94 5.33
C THR A 234 5.16 1.90 6.50
N LYS A 235 5.78 3.08 6.42
CA LYS A 235 5.72 4.09 7.48
C LYS A 235 4.29 4.56 7.76
N THR A 236 3.53 4.87 6.74
CA THR A 236 2.11 5.28 6.88
C THR A 236 1.26 4.16 7.49
N MET A 237 1.52 2.91 7.09
CA MET A 237 0.83 1.75 7.68
C MET A 237 1.21 1.55 9.14
N LEU A 238 2.50 1.66 9.47
CA LEU A 238 2.98 1.58 10.86
C LEU A 238 2.35 2.67 11.72
N ALA A 239 2.24 3.91 11.23
CA ALA A 239 1.54 4.98 11.93
C ALA A 239 0.08 4.58 12.24
N SER A 240 -0.65 4.06 11.26
CA SER A 240 -2.02 3.56 11.48
C SER A 240 -2.10 2.40 12.49
N TYR A 241 -1.12 1.49 12.48
CA TYR A 241 -1.09 0.40 13.47
C TYR A 241 -0.82 0.93 14.87
N TYR A 242 0.06 1.92 15.01
CA TYR A 242 0.33 2.57 16.29
C TYR A 242 -0.83 3.41 16.79
N ASP A 243 -1.58 4.12 15.93
CA ASP A 243 -2.83 4.79 16.31
C ASP A 243 -3.85 3.79 16.88
N ASN A 244 -4.09 2.70 16.16
CA ASN A 244 -5.00 1.64 16.61
C ASN A 244 -4.52 0.97 17.92
N LEU A 245 -3.20 0.75 18.08
CA LEU A 245 -2.62 0.26 19.33
C LEU A 245 -2.84 1.23 20.47
N GLY A 246 -2.62 2.53 20.25
CA GLY A 246 -2.88 3.57 21.22
C GLY A 246 -4.33 3.55 21.70
N GLN A 247 -5.28 3.45 20.77
CA GLN A 247 -6.70 3.33 21.10
C GLN A 247 -7.02 2.04 21.85
N ALA A 248 -6.48 0.88 21.41
CA ALA A 248 -6.72 -0.41 22.04
C ALA A 248 -6.16 -0.44 23.48
N TYR A 249 -4.92 0.04 23.68
CA TYR A 249 -4.32 0.16 25.01
C TYR A 249 -5.10 1.10 25.92
N ALA A 250 -5.53 2.26 25.40
CA ALA A 250 -6.35 3.21 26.17
C ALA A 250 -7.66 2.60 26.64
N LYS A 251 -8.35 1.87 25.75
CA LYS A 251 -9.60 1.17 26.07
C LYS A 251 -9.41 0.00 27.05
N SER A 252 -8.21 -0.58 27.09
CA SER A 252 -7.82 -1.60 28.05
C SER A 252 -7.30 -1.04 29.38
N GLY A 253 -7.25 0.29 29.54
CA GLY A 253 -6.69 0.95 30.74
C GLY A 253 -5.17 0.93 30.83
N LYS A 254 -4.47 0.50 29.78
CA LYS A 254 -3.00 0.45 29.68
C LYS A 254 -2.48 1.81 29.20
N ILE A 255 -2.54 2.81 30.09
CA ILE A 255 -2.28 4.22 29.75
C ILE A 255 -0.83 4.48 29.30
N PRO A 256 0.21 3.93 29.98
CA PRO A 256 1.59 4.15 29.54
C PRO A 256 1.85 3.60 28.13
N GLU A 257 1.30 2.41 27.82
CA GLU A 257 1.44 1.77 26.51
C GLU A 257 0.67 2.55 25.41
N ALA A 258 -0.47 3.14 25.76
CA ALA A 258 -1.21 3.99 24.84
C ALA A 258 -0.41 5.25 24.46
N VAL A 259 0.20 5.91 25.44
CA VAL A 259 1.08 7.08 25.23
C VAL A 259 2.29 6.72 24.37
N ASP A 260 2.95 5.58 24.65
CA ASP A 260 4.08 5.09 23.85
C ASP A 260 3.67 4.84 22.39
N ALA A 261 2.49 4.23 22.19
CA ALA A 261 1.98 3.96 20.85
C ALA A 261 1.71 5.25 20.05
N TYR A 262 1.08 6.28 20.64
CA TYR A 262 0.87 7.57 19.96
C TYR A 262 2.18 8.29 19.64
N ASN A 263 3.19 8.21 20.53
CA ASN A 263 4.50 8.78 20.21
C ASN A 263 5.17 8.04 19.03
N LYS A 264 5.07 6.70 18.96
CA LYS A 264 5.54 5.93 17.81
C LYS A 264 4.78 6.23 16.52
N GLU A 265 3.48 6.51 16.59
CA GLU A 265 2.70 7.00 15.44
C GLU A 265 3.34 8.25 14.85
N VAL A 266 3.65 9.26 15.71
CA VAL A 266 4.29 10.51 15.29
C VAL A 266 5.68 10.28 14.70
N GLU A 267 6.45 9.35 15.24
CA GLU A 267 7.76 9.00 14.69
C GLU A 267 7.66 8.40 13.27
N GLN A 268 6.60 7.63 12.99
CA GLN A 268 6.40 7.04 11.67
C GLN A 268 5.81 8.04 10.66
N ASP A 269 4.85 8.86 11.09
CA ASP A 269 4.20 9.86 10.25
C ASP A 269 3.98 11.19 10.99
N PRO A 270 4.95 12.11 10.97
CA PRO A 270 4.82 13.41 11.60
C PRO A 270 3.69 14.29 11.04
N THR A 271 3.16 13.98 9.87
CA THR A 271 2.07 14.77 9.26
C THR A 271 0.76 14.66 10.04
N HIS A 272 0.59 13.57 10.81
CA HIS A 272 -0.56 13.33 11.68
C HIS A 272 -0.28 13.64 13.17
N ALA A 273 0.86 14.26 13.47
CA ALA A 273 1.31 14.50 14.85
C ALA A 273 0.27 15.25 15.70
N SER A 274 -0.45 16.21 15.13
CA SER A 274 -1.48 16.96 15.86
C SER A 274 -2.59 16.05 16.37
N GLN A 275 -3.10 15.15 15.53
CA GLN A 275 -4.15 14.20 15.93
C GLN A 275 -3.63 13.19 16.96
N ALA A 276 -2.42 12.66 16.76
CA ALA A 276 -1.81 11.70 17.68
C ALA A 276 -1.65 12.30 19.09
N TYR A 277 -1.09 13.52 19.19
CA TYR A 277 -0.97 14.21 20.46
C TYR A 277 -2.32 14.61 21.07
N TYR A 278 -3.33 14.93 20.26
CA TYR A 278 -4.69 15.11 20.75
C TYR A 278 -5.25 13.83 21.37
N ASN A 279 -5.06 12.68 20.73
CA ASN A 279 -5.50 11.39 21.25
C ASN A 279 -4.77 11.03 22.55
N GLU A 280 -3.44 11.27 22.62
CA GLU A 280 -2.63 11.15 23.84
C GLU A 280 -3.23 12.01 24.96
N GLY A 281 -3.49 13.29 24.71
CA GLY A 281 -4.09 14.21 25.67
C GLY A 281 -5.46 13.75 26.16
N ALA A 282 -6.31 13.23 25.27
CA ALA A 282 -7.62 12.72 25.64
C ALA A 282 -7.53 11.49 26.56
N VAL A 283 -6.60 10.58 26.31
CA VAL A 283 -6.34 9.40 27.16
C VAL A 283 -5.83 9.81 28.54
N LEU A 284 -4.88 10.74 28.58
CA LEU A 284 -4.33 11.29 29.83
C LEU A 284 -5.38 12.03 30.65
N THR A 285 -6.28 12.80 30.01
CA THR A 285 -7.44 13.44 30.66
C THR A 285 -8.33 12.43 31.34
N ASN A 286 -8.70 11.34 30.60
CA ASN A 286 -9.57 10.29 31.13
C ASN A 286 -8.91 9.51 32.28
N SER A 287 -7.59 9.50 32.36
CA SER A 287 -6.83 8.89 33.48
C SER A 287 -6.54 9.83 34.64
N GLY A 288 -7.04 11.07 34.59
CA GLY A 288 -6.82 12.07 35.61
C GLY A 288 -5.44 12.73 35.61
N LYS A 289 -4.60 12.47 34.59
CA LYS A 289 -3.26 13.06 34.45
C LYS A 289 -3.33 14.41 33.76
N THR A 290 -3.94 15.39 34.42
CA THR A 290 -4.30 16.69 33.83
C THR A 290 -3.10 17.47 33.27
N ASP A 291 -1.96 17.47 33.99
CA ASP A 291 -0.78 18.21 33.53
C ASP A 291 -0.15 17.58 32.28
N ASP A 292 -0.02 16.26 32.26
CA ASP A 292 0.49 15.51 31.10
C ASP A 292 -0.46 15.69 29.92
N ALA A 293 -1.78 15.66 30.15
CA ALA A 293 -2.78 15.92 29.14
C ALA A 293 -2.64 17.29 28.49
N ASN A 294 -2.46 18.35 29.32
CA ASN A 294 -2.26 19.72 28.82
C ASN A 294 -0.95 19.86 28.04
N ALA A 295 0.10 19.15 28.45
CA ALA A 295 1.34 19.08 27.66
C ALA A 295 1.12 18.43 26.30
N ALA A 296 0.36 17.33 26.24
CA ALA A 296 0.03 16.66 24.98
C ALA A 296 -0.85 17.54 24.06
N PHE A 297 -1.88 18.21 24.58
CA PHE A 297 -2.67 19.18 23.80
C PHE A 297 -1.82 20.36 23.32
N THR A 298 -0.83 20.78 24.10
CA THR A 298 0.10 21.82 23.67
C THR A 298 0.96 21.36 22.48
N LYS A 299 1.47 20.12 22.51
CA LYS A 299 2.18 19.52 21.34
C LYS A 299 1.26 19.43 20.12
N SER A 300 -0.02 19.05 20.32
CA SER A 300 -1.02 19.01 19.25
C SER A 300 -1.19 20.37 18.57
N ILE A 301 -1.33 21.44 19.37
CA ILE A 301 -1.45 22.83 18.90
C ILE A 301 -0.16 23.29 18.20
N GLN A 302 1.01 22.90 18.68
CA GLN A 302 2.29 23.21 18.04
C GLN A 302 2.43 22.54 16.68
N ALA A 303 1.93 21.30 16.54
CA ALA A 303 1.95 20.56 15.29
C ALA A 303 0.93 21.11 14.28
N ASP A 304 -0.25 21.52 14.73
CA ASP A 304 -1.26 22.21 13.92
C ASP A 304 -1.98 23.31 14.75
N PRO A 305 -1.61 24.58 14.54
CA PRO A 305 -2.28 25.70 15.22
C PRO A 305 -3.77 25.88 14.89
N ASN A 306 -4.29 25.17 13.89
CA ASN A 306 -5.71 25.19 13.53
C ASN A 306 -6.49 23.99 14.11
N HIS A 307 -5.88 23.12 14.89
CA HIS A 307 -6.55 22.01 15.55
C HIS A 307 -7.42 22.51 16.72
N ALA A 308 -8.62 22.97 16.40
CA ALA A 308 -9.52 23.65 17.34
C ALA A 308 -9.81 22.82 18.60
N ASP A 309 -10.08 21.53 18.45
CA ASP A 309 -10.47 20.66 19.56
C ASP A 309 -9.39 20.60 20.67
N SER A 310 -8.10 20.74 20.31
CA SER A 310 -7.01 20.76 21.30
C SER A 310 -7.05 21.99 22.20
N TYR A 311 -7.41 23.15 21.68
CA TYR A 311 -7.60 24.34 22.50
C TYR A 311 -8.75 24.15 23.48
N TYR A 312 -9.90 23.67 23.02
CA TYR A 312 -11.04 23.43 23.89
C TYR A 312 -10.71 22.43 25.00
N GLN A 313 -10.10 21.31 24.67
CA GLN A 313 -9.77 20.29 25.69
C GLN A 313 -8.72 20.78 26.69
N ARG A 314 -7.70 21.52 26.22
CA ARG A 314 -6.71 22.13 27.13
C ARG A 314 -7.34 23.14 28.08
N ALA A 315 -8.28 23.97 27.59
CA ALA A 315 -9.02 24.91 28.40
C ALA A 315 -9.87 24.21 29.48
N ILE A 316 -10.65 23.19 29.08
CA ILE A 316 -11.47 22.38 30.01
C ILE A 316 -10.60 21.71 31.07
N ASN A 317 -9.48 21.12 30.70
CA ASN A 317 -8.56 20.51 31.65
C ASN A 317 -7.96 21.54 32.60
N SER A 318 -7.61 22.73 32.10
CA SER A 318 -7.05 23.79 32.92
C SER A 318 -8.01 24.28 34.00
N LEU A 319 -9.32 24.24 33.74
CA LEU A 319 -10.35 24.63 34.74
C LEU A 319 -10.35 23.75 36.01
N GLN A 320 -9.78 22.55 35.97
CA GLN A 320 -9.61 21.72 37.18
C GLN A 320 -8.70 22.39 38.22
N LYS A 321 -7.88 23.37 37.80
CA LYS A 321 -7.00 24.18 38.68
C LYS A 321 -7.55 25.58 38.88
N ALA A 322 -8.80 25.85 38.51
CA ALA A 322 -9.44 27.14 38.79
C ALA A 322 -9.59 27.34 40.30
N THR A 323 -9.46 28.58 40.71
CA THR A 323 -9.67 29.01 42.10
C THR A 323 -10.91 29.90 42.17
N VAL A 324 -11.33 30.24 43.39
CA VAL A 324 -12.47 31.14 43.62
C VAL A 324 -11.97 32.34 44.41
N ASP A 325 -12.29 33.52 43.93
CA ASP A 325 -11.96 34.75 44.64
C ASP A 325 -12.89 35.01 45.86
N LYS A 326 -12.61 36.10 46.60
CA LYS A 326 -13.38 36.47 47.78
C LYS A 326 -14.85 36.83 47.48
N SER A 327 -15.18 37.13 46.23
CA SER A 327 -16.55 37.43 45.77
C SER A 327 -17.31 36.19 45.31
N GLY A 328 -16.68 35.01 45.30
CA GLY A 328 -17.25 33.79 44.80
C GLY A 328 -17.06 33.59 43.28
N LYS A 329 -16.31 34.46 42.62
CA LYS A 329 -16.06 34.37 41.18
C LYS A 329 -14.95 33.37 40.89
N MET A 330 -15.15 32.54 39.89
CA MET A 330 -14.15 31.57 39.39
C MET A 330 -13.00 32.34 38.69
N ILE A 331 -11.78 32.02 39.05
CA ILE A 331 -10.55 32.50 38.41
C ILE A 331 -9.91 31.34 37.67
N ALA A 332 -9.93 31.40 36.34
CA ALA A 332 -9.27 30.40 35.49
C ALA A 332 -7.74 30.59 35.51
N PRO A 333 -6.98 29.53 35.35
CA PRO A 333 -5.54 29.60 35.09
C PRO A 333 -5.23 30.45 33.83
N PRO A 334 -4.02 31.05 33.75
CA PRO A 334 -3.59 31.79 32.56
C PRO A 334 -3.73 30.97 31.25
N GLY A 335 -4.16 31.63 30.20
CA GLY A 335 -4.34 31.01 28.88
C GLY A 335 -5.68 30.29 28.65
N THR A 336 -6.44 29.96 29.73
CA THR A 336 -7.72 29.23 29.59
C THR A 336 -8.76 30.01 28.77
N ILE A 337 -8.88 31.32 29.04
CA ILE A 337 -9.80 32.19 28.29
C ILE A 337 -9.38 32.34 26.85
N ASP A 338 -8.08 32.46 26.59
CA ASP A 338 -7.53 32.56 25.24
C ASP A 338 -7.78 31.29 24.44
N ASP A 339 -7.65 30.12 25.04
CA ASP A 339 -7.93 28.82 24.42
C ASP A 339 -9.40 28.69 24.05
N PHE A 340 -10.36 29.06 24.91
CA PHE A 340 -11.78 29.06 24.53
C PHE A 340 -12.08 30.01 23.38
N ASN A 341 -11.50 31.23 23.42
CA ASN A 341 -11.67 32.20 22.34
C ASN A 341 -11.04 31.68 21.05
N LYS A 342 -9.87 31.04 21.11
CA LYS A 342 -9.23 30.46 19.91
C LYS A 342 -10.04 29.29 19.31
N TYR A 343 -10.63 28.45 20.16
CA TYR A 343 -11.58 27.45 19.70
C TYR A 343 -12.75 28.10 18.94
N LEU A 344 -13.39 29.14 19.52
CA LEU A 344 -14.53 29.80 18.86
C LEU A 344 -14.13 30.60 17.60
N GLU A 345 -12.89 31.09 17.54
CA GLU A 345 -12.35 31.69 16.31
C GLU A 345 -12.27 30.65 15.18
N LEU A 346 -11.76 29.45 15.49
CA LEU A 346 -11.55 28.38 14.50
C LEU A 346 -12.84 27.63 14.16
N GLN A 347 -13.73 27.44 15.15
CA GLN A 347 -14.97 26.68 15.01
C GLN A 347 -16.15 27.37 15.72
N PRO A 348 -16.66 28.51 15.20
CA PRO A 348 -17.71 29.29 15.87
C PRO A 348 -19.03 28.54 16.06
N ASP A 349 -19.32 27.56 15.19
CA ASP A 349 -20.48 26.68 15.20
C ASP A 349 -20.11 25.21 15.41
N GLY A 350 -18.91 24.97 15.95
CA GLY A 350 -18.41 23.63 16.22
C GLY A 350 -19.12 22.92 17.39
N PRO A 351 -18.87 21.62 17.57
CA PRO A 351 -19.57 20.81 18.57
C PRO A 351 -19.40 21.27 20.01
N TYR A 352 -18.38 22.06 20.30
CA TYR A 352 -18.11 22.61 21.65
C TYR A 352 -18.35 24.10 21.74
N ALA A 353 -18.89 24.77 20.69
CA ALA A 353 -19.03 26.22 20.66
C ALA A 353 -19.92 26.77 21.78
N GLU A 354 -21.07 26.15 22.03
CA GLU A 354 -21.95 26.54 23.12
C GLU A 354 -21.31 26.32 24.50
N GLY A 355 -20.59 25.21 24.68
CA GLY A 355 -19.85 24.94 25.91
C GLY A 355 -18.75 25.98 26.16
N ALA A 356 -18.02 26.35 25.12
CA ALA A 356 -16.98 27.38 25.22
C ALA A 356 -17.56 28.76 25.59
N LYS A 357 -18.68 29.17 24.96
CA LYS A 357 -19.39 30.43 25.31
C LYS A 357 -19.89 30.44 26.75
N GLN A 358 -20.48 29.35 27.23
CA GLN A 358 -20.94 29.20 28.59
C GLN A 358 -19.80 29.29 29.62
N MET A 359 -18.63 28.67 29.31
CA MET A 359 -17.47 28.77 30.18
C MET A 359 -16.92 30.19 30.23
N LEU A 360 -16.83 30.87 29.07
CA LEU A 360 -16.41 32.29 29.03
C LEU A 360 -17.35 33.19 29.85
N ASP A 361 -18.66 33.01 29.76
CA ASP A 361 -19.65 33.76 30.54
C ASP A 361 -19.47 33.49 32.04
N THR A 362 -19.31 32.22 32.44
CA THR A 362 -19.06 31.82 33.84
C THR A 362 -17.78 32.47 34.39
N LEU A 363 -16.75 32.61 33.56
CA LEU A 363 -15.50 33.28 33.93
C LEU A 363 -15.62 34.81 33.89
N GLY A 364 -16.75 35.36 33.43
CA GLY A 364 -16.98 36.80 33.25
C GLY A 364 -16.12 37.39 32.13
N ALA A 365 -15.74 36.59 31.16
CA ALA A 365 -14.99 36.96 29.97
C ALA A 365 -15.92 37.24 28.79
N LYS A 366 -15.55 38.21 27.95
CA LYS A 366 -16.28 38.43 26.68
C LYS A 366 -15.79 37.46 25.61
N VAL A 367 -16.73 36.96 24.81
CA VAL A 367 -16.41 36.20 23.60
C VAL A 367 -15.68 37.13 22.62
N GLN A 368 -14.42 36.84 22.31
CA GLN A 368 -13.64 37.57 21.33
C GLN A 368 -13.61 36.75 20.02
N THR A 369 -14.48 37.05 19.07
CA THR A 369 -14.40 36.51 17.73
C THR A 369 -13.92 37.60 16.76
N GLN A 370 -12.96 37.29 15.90
CA GLN A 370 -12.52 38.22 14.85
C GLN A 370 -13.58 38.48 13.76
N TYR A 371 -14.73 37.87 13.85
CA TYR A 371 -15.87 38.00 12.93
C TYR A 371 -16.64 39.32 13.06
N GLY A 372 -15.95 40.40 13.33
CA GLY A 372 -16.58 41.74 13.50
C GLY A 372 -15.94 42.86 12.72
N LYS A 373 -14.94 42.61 11.89
CA LYS A 373 -14.30 43.67 11.08
C LYS A 373 -14.40 43.37 9.58
N LYS A 374 -15.63 43.39 9.00
CA LYS A 374 -15.82 43.88 7.65
C LYS A 374 -16.23 45.34 7.71
N LYS A 375 -15.30 46.23 7.40
CA LYS A 375 -15.59 47.52 6.80
C LYS A 375 -15.53 47.36 5.30
#